data_54383898d4e82733ea5eb6ad1b98c33a
#
_entry.id   54383898d4e82733ea5eb6ad1b98c33a
#
_cell.length_a   1.000
_cell.length_b   1.000
_cell.length_c   1.000
_cell.angle_alpha   90.00
_cell.angle_beta   90.00
_cell.angle_gamma   90.00
#
_symmetry.space_group_name_H-M   'P 1'
#
loop_
_entity.id
_entity.type
_entity.pdbx_description
1 polymer ?
#
loop_
_entity_poly.entity_id
_entity_poly.type
_entity_poly.pdbx_seq_one_letter_code
_entity_poly.pdbx_strand_id
1 'polypeptide(L)'
;MYFLKIFSLEVVTGNVGQFTNFLLATSLNKAKIVTALSMNEFLQISQKTLKKIDFLIPDGMPMVWLMKLLDIRAERIYGPDVMEMVLQKTATTHHKHFFYGSTKEVLAKLIKKIKQKHPTIKIVGVISPPFRELTTAEENKYFVELEQAKPDFVWLSLGGKKQAEASLRLRSFMKHPAYIMPVGAAFDFISGHKQQAPQWLRQLGLEWFFRLATEPRRLWRRYLLQIPIFLVLWFWELLRIIYSKVIKNN
;
A
#
# COMPACT_ATOMS: atom_id res chain seq x y z
N MET A 1 5.83 -2.74 17.62
CA MET A 1 5.96 -2.02 16.35
C MET A 1 6.41 -0.61 16.64
N TYR A 2 7.36 -0.08 15.89
CA TYR A 2 7.92 1.25 16.10
C TYR A 2 7.68 2.11 14.86
N PHE A 3 7.76 3.43 15.02
CA PHE A 3 7.67 4.39 13.93
C PHE A 3 8.97 5.17 13.83
N LEU A 4 9.40 5.43 12.61
CA LEU A 4 10.55 6.27 12.30
C LEU A 4 10.12 7.49 11.53
N LYS A 5 10.77 8.60 11.84
CA LYS A 5 10.54 9.84 11.11
C LYS A 5 11.52 9.97 9.95
N ILE A 6 11.01 9.78 8.74
CA ILE A 6 11.74 9.94 7.47
C ILE A 6 10.99 10.95 6.61
N PHE A 7 11.68 11.93 6.05
CA PHE A 7 11.06 13.04 5.30
C PHE A 7 9.93 13.74 6.07
N SER A 8 10.06 13.84 7.40
CA SER A 8 9.01 14.37 8.30
C SER A 8 7.70 13.55 8.32
N LEU A 9 7.73 12.30 7.86
CA LEU A 9 6.65 11.33 7.89
C LEU A 9 6.96 10.23 8.89
N GLU A 10 5.94 9.73 9.58
CA GLU A 10 6.05 8.57 10.47
C GLU A 10 5.86 7.29 9.66
N VAL A 11 6.93 6.49 9.54
CA VAL A 11 6.98 5.26 8.77
C VAL A 11 7.08 4.06 9.71
N VAL A 12 6.28 3.05 9.48
CA VAL A 12 6.27 1.79 10.24
C VAL A 12 7.59 1.05 10.07
N THR A 13 8.10 0.43 11.15
CA THR A 13 9.29 -0.43 11.13
C THR A 13 8.93 -1.90 11.38
N GLY A 14 9.82 -2.79 11.02
CA GLY A 14 9.66 -4.24 11.16
C GLY A 14 9.54 -4.93 9.81
N ASN A 15 8.97 -6.13 9.80
CA ASN A 15 8.75 -6.93 8.60
C ASN A 15 7.26 -7.20 8.34
N VAL A 16 6.96 -7.82 7.18
CA VAL A 16 5.58 -8.11 6.75
C VAL A 16 4.83 -8.94 7.79
N GLY A 17 5.49 -9.96 8.39
CA GLY A 17 4.87 -10.83 9.39
C GLY A 17 4.51 -10.09 10.68
N GLN A 18 5.42 -9.27 11.20
CA GLN A 18 5.20 -8.44 12.38
C GLN A 18 4.08 -7.41 12.14
N PHE A 19 4.10 -6.77 10.96
CA PHE A 19 3.06 -5.81 10.61
C PHE A 19 1.69 -6.46 10.47
N THR A 20 1.60 -7.61 9.80
CA THR A 20 0.34 -8.34 9.68
C THR A 20 -0.20 -8.79 11.04
N ASN A 21 0.67 -9.32 11.92
CA ASN A 21 0.27 -9.68 13.27
C ASN A 21 -0.25 -8.46 14.06
N PHE A 22 0.40 -7.31 13.92
CA PHE A 22 -0.06 -6.07 14.53
C PHE A 22 -1.45 -5.66 14.02
N LEU A 23 -1.71 -5.72 12.70
CA LEU A 23 -3.04 -5.41 12.16
C LEU A 23 -4.12 -6.32 12.74
N LEU A 24 -3.84 -7.63 12.81
CA LEU A 24 -4.80 -8.63 13.28
C LEU A 24 -5.03 -8.58 14.80
N ALA A 25 -4.03 -8.18 15.59
CA ALA A 25 -4.13 -8.06 17.05
C ALA A 25 -4.73 -6.71 17.50
N THR A 26 -4.81 -5.71 16.61
CA THR A 26 -5.27 -4.36 16.97
C THR A 26 -6.78 -4.25 16.87
N SER A 27 -7.44 -3.99 17.99
CA SER A 27 -8.86 -3.62 18.00
C SER A 27 -9.04 -2.22 17.45
N LEU A 28 -9.87 -2.07 16.42
CA LEU A 28 -10.17 -0.78 15.80
C LEU A 28 -11.44 -0.17 16.39
N ASN A 29 -11.41 1.13 16.65
CA ASN A 29 -12.59 1.92 16.99
C ASN A 29 -13.08 2.81 15.83
N LYS A 30 -12.31 2.91 14.76
CA LYS A 30 -12.63 3.64 13.52
C LYS A 30 -11.80 3.09 12.35
N ALA A 31 -12.18 3.45 11.15
CA ALA A 31 -11.43 3.07 9.95
C ALA A 31 -10.00 3.68 9.96
N LYS A 32 -9.01 2.88 9.58
CA LYS A 32 -7.58 3.20 9.52
C LYS A 32 -7.03 2.95 8.13
N ILE A 33 -6.21 3.88 7.63
CA ILE A 33 -5.59 3.76 6.30
C ILE A 33 -4.15 3.26 6.44
N VAL A 34 -3.83 2.22 5.67
CA VAL A 34 -2.47 1.66 5.54
C VAL A 34 -2.00 1.87 4.11
N THR A 35 -0.97 2.69 3.90
CA THR A 35 -0.47 2.98 2.54
C THR A 35 1.00 2.63 2.42
N ALA A 36 1.36 1.96 1.32
CA ALA A 36 2.74 1.77 0.93
C ALA A 36 3.39 3.13 0.58
N LEU A 37 4.56 3.40 1.13
CA LEU A 37 5.37 4.57 0.86
C LEU A 37 6.56 4.18 0.00
N SER A 38 6.37 4.19 -1.32
CA SER A 38 7.45 4.09 -2.29
C SER A 38 7.84 5.47 -2.80
N MET A 39 8.89 5.54 -3.63
CA MET A 39 9.28 6.76 -4.35
C MET A 39 8.09 7.42 -5.05
N ASN A 40 7.25 6.62 -5.69
CA ASN A 40 6.10 7.13 -6.45
C ASN A 40 5.05 7.80 -5.57
N GLU A 41 4.65 7.14 -4.48
CA GLU A 41 3.67 7.70 -3.53
C GLU A 41 4.25 8.94 -2.87
N PHE A 42 5.53 8.92 -2.51
CA PHE A 42 6.21 10.08 -1.91
C PHE A 42 6.22 11.31 -2.80
N LEU A 43 6.45 11.14 -4.12
CA LEU A 43 6.52 12.25 -5.07
C LEU A 43 5.14 12.69 -5.59
N GLN A 44 4.16 11.80 -5.67
CA GLN A 44 2.84 12.12 -6.26
C GLN A 44 1.80 12.55 -5.23
N ILE A 45 1.93 12.11 -3.97
CA ILE A 45 0.97 12.44 -2.92
C ILE A 45 1.53 13.60 -2.09
N SER A 46 0.72 14.62 -1.85
CA SER A 46 1.15 15.75 -1.05
C SER A 46 1.52 15.30 0.37
N GLN A 47 2.54 15.93 0.98
CA GLN A 47 2.91 15.65 2.37
C GLN A 47 1.74 15.85 3.34
N LYS A 48 0.86 16.84 3.08
CA LYS A 48 -0.36 17.07 3.86
C LYS A 48 -1.31 15.86 3.80
N THR A 49 -1.39 15.19 2.66
CA THR A 49 -2.19 13.97 2.48
C THR A 49 -1.52 12.77 3.17
N LEU A 50 -0.21 12.58 2.98
CA LEU A 50 0.54 11.50 3.62
C LEU A 50 0.48 11.56 5.15
N LYS A 51 0.54 12.75 5.75
CA LYS A 51 0.39 12.96 7.19
C LYS A 51 -0.99 12.61 7.75
N LYS A 52 -1.99 12.47 6.89
CA LYS A 52 -3.34 12.01 7.29
C LYS A 52 -3.50 10.49 7.24
N ILE A 53 -2.51 9.76 6.70
CA ILE A 53 -2.49 8.29 6.68
C ILE A 53 -2.10 7.77 8.06
N ASP A 54 -2.78 6.73 8.53
CA ASP A 54 -2.52 6.18 9.86
C ASP A 54 -1.24 5.32 9.91
N PHE A 55 -0.97 4.55 8.84
CA PHE A 55 0.21 3.69 8.75
C PHE A 55 0.86 3.82 7.37
N LEU A 56 2.05 4.40 7.32
CA LEU A 56 2.90 4.40 6.13
C LEU A 56 3.88 3.23 6.25
N ILE A 57 3.80 2.28 5.33
CA ILE A 57 4.71 1.11 5.30
C ILE A 57 5.83 1.31 4.27
N PRO A 58 7.09 0.95 4.60
CA PRO A 58 8.23 1.16 3.70
C PRO A 58 8.20 0.13 2.57
N ASP A 59 7.71 0.53 1.39
CA ASP A 59 7.60 -0.37 0.24
C ASP A 59 8.84 -0.32 -0.66
N GLY A 60 9.43 0.84 -0.88
CA GLY A 60 10.60 1.00 -1.74
C GLY A 60 11.93 0.75 -1.03
N MET A 61 12.86 -0.01 -1.66
CA MET A 61 14.19 -0.25 -1.10
C MET A 61 14.98 1.01 -0.73
N PRO A 62 14.94 2.12 -1.50
CA PRO A 62 15.60 3.37 -1.08
C PRO A 62 15.09 3.90 0.26
N MET A 63 13.81 3.71 0.58
CA MET A 63 13.25 4.07 1.89
C MET A 63 13.82 3.16 2.99
N VAL A 64 13.88 1.86 2.73
CA VAL A 64 14.45 0.87 3.66
C VAL A 64 15.93 1.14 3.93
N TRP A 65 16.71 1.55 2.92
CA TRP A 65 18.12 1.91 3.10
C TRP A 65 18.31 3.11 4.03
N LEU A 66 17.50 4.16 3.90
CA LEU A 66 17.51 5.29 4.84
C LEU A 66 17.15 4.86 6.27
N MET A 67 16.16 3.97 6.40
CA MET A 67 15.77 3.45 7.71
C MET A 67 16.88 2.63 8.36
N LYS A 68 17.61 1.81 7.60
CA LYS A 68 18.76 1.04 8.11
C LYS A 68 19.90 1.92 8.62
N LEU A 69 20.08 3.11 8.06
CA LEU A 69 21.06 4.08 8.56
C LEU A 69 20.74 4.60 9.96
N LEU A 70 19.49 4.53 10.38
CA LEU A 70 19.06 4.88 11.74
C LEU A 70 19.28 3.76 12.75
N ASP A 71 20.03 2.75 12.38
CA ASP A 71 20.36 1.56 13.19
C ASP A 71 19.17 0.68 13.54
N ILE A 72 18.20 0.61 12.63
CA ILE A 72 16.99 -0.18 12.82
C ILE A 72 16.99 -1.33 11.82
N ARG A 73 16.63 -2.51 12.29
CA ARG A 73 16.40 -3.70 11.47
C ARG A 73 15.09 -3.53 10.69
N ALA A 74 15.07 -2.52 9.80
CA ALA A 74 13.94 -2.28 8.92
C ALA A 74 14.03 -3.22 7.72
N GLU A 75 12.91 -3.86 7.42
CA GLU A 75 12.73 -4.64 6.21
C GLU A 75 11.69 -3.96 5.31
N ARG A 76 11.66 -4.38 4.07
CA ARG A 76 10.62 -3.94 3.15
C ARG A 76 9.27 -4.53 3.58
N ILE A 77 8.28 -3.68 3.77
CA ILE A 77 6.89 -4.09 3.98
C ILE A 77 6.14 -3.81 2.67
N TYR A 78 6.07 -4.82 1.83
CA TYR A 78 5.55 -4.72 0.47
C TYR A 78 4.04 -4.93 0.43
N GLY A 79 3.30 -4.01 -0.19
CA GLY A 79 1.83 -4.04 -0.22
C GLY A 79 1.23 -5.38 -0.67
N PRO A 80 1.65 -5.97 -1.81
CA PRO A 80 1.21 -7.29 -2.24
C PRO A 80 1.49 -8.41 -1.24
N ASP A 81 2.67 -8.41 -0.60
CA ASP A 81 3.05 -9.44 0.38
C ASP A 81 2.19 -9.30 1.66
N VAL A 82 1.88 -8.04 2.08
CA VAL A 82 0.93 -7.79 3.19
C VAL A 82 -0.45 -8.32 2.84
N MET A 83 -0.94 -8.05 1.63
CA MET A 83 -2.24 -8.54 1.18
C MET A 83 -2.30 -10.07 1.21
N GLU A 84 -1.30 -10.76 0.63
CA GLU A 84 -1.25 -12.23 0.64
C GLU A 84 -1.21 -12.79 2.07
N MET A 85 -0.39 -12.22 2.94
CA MET A 85 -0.24 -12.69 4.32
C MET A 85 -1.51 -12.44 5.16
N VAL A 86 -2.18 -11.29 4.99
CA VAL A 86 -3.48 -11.03 5.63
C VAL A 86 -4.51 -12.04 5.14
N LEU A 87 -4.65 -12.25 3.83
CA LEU A 87 -5.58 -13.23 3.26
C LEU A 87 -5.31 -14.64 3.80
N GLN A 88 -4.04 -15.06 3.88
CA GLN A 88 -3.65 -16.35 4.43
C GLN A 88 -4.04 -16.51 5.90
N LYS A 89 -3.70 -15.51 6.75
CA LYS A 89 -3.96 -15.57 8.19
C LYS A 89 -5.43 -15.45 8.55
N THR A 90 -6.22 -14.82 7.69
CA THR A 90 -7.65 -14.64 7.91
C THR A 90 -8.53 -15.67 7.18
N ALA A 91 -7.92 -16.60 6.43
CA ALA A 91 -8.60 -17.56 5.59
C ALA A 91 -9.68 -18.39 6.32
N THR A 92 -9.42 -18.74 7.58
CA THR A 92 -10.32 -19.57 8.43
C THR A 92 -10.95 -18.78 9.58
N THR A 93 -10.81 -17.44 9.56
CA THR A 93 -11.34 -16.59 10.63
C THR A 93 -12.67 -15.94 10.24
N HIS A 94 -13.20 -15.10 11.12
CA HIS A 94 -14.41 -14.33 10.87
C HIS A 94 -14.18 -13.07 10.02
N HIS A 95 -12.94 -12.68 9.78
CA HIS A 95 -12.62 -11.43 9.07
C HIS A 95 -13.19 -11.39 7.66
N LYS A 96 -13.75 -10.24 7.31
CA LYS A 96 -14.45 -9.97 6.06
C LYS A 96 -13.60 -9.09 5.15
N HIS A 97 -13.50 -9.45 3.88
CA HIS A 97 -12.72 -8.73 2.88
C HIS A 97 -13.63 -8.10 1.82
N PHE A 98 -13.33 -6.87 1.46
CA PHE A 98 -13.98 -6.15 0.37
C PHE A 98 -12.93 -5.69 -0.64
N PHE A 99 -13.19 -5.86 -1.93
CA PHE A 99 -12.27 -5.49 -3.01
C PHE A 99 -12.88 -4.39 -3.86
N TYR A 100 -12.18 -3.26 -3.97
CA TYR A 100 -12.64 -2.08 -4.68
C TYR A 100 -11.59 -1.55 -5.64
N GLY A 101 -11.91 -1.48 -6.93
CA GLY A 101 -11.00 -0.99 -7.98
C GLY A 101 -10.68 -2.02 -9.04
N SER A 102 -9.74 -1.69 -9.93
CA SER A 102 -9.33 -2.51 -11.07
C SER A 102 -10.46 -2.81 -12.06
N THR A 103 -10.22 -3.64 -13.07
CA THR A 103 -11.21 -4.05 -14.05
C THR A 103 -12.01 -5.27 -13.57
N LYS A 104 -13.22 -5.47 -14.11
CA LYS A 104 -14.05 -6.64 -13.82
C LYS A 104 -13.29 -7.95 -14.09
N GLU A 105 -12.50 -8.00 -15.17
CA GLU A 105 -11.71 -9.18 -15.54
C GLU A 105 -10.63 -9.50 -14.50
N VAL A 106 -9.85 -8.47 -14.09
CA VAL A 106 -8.80 -8.64 -13.08
C VAL A 106 -9.40 -9.07 -11.74
N LEU A 107 -10.51 -8.44 -11.32
CA LEU A 107 -11.21 -8.82 -10.08
C LEU A 107 -11.73 -10.24 -10.14
N ALA A 108 -12.35 -10.66 -11.24
CA ALA A 108 -12.85 -12.05 -11.39
C ALA A 108 -11.71 -13.08 -11.25
N LYS A 109 -10.56 -12.83 -11.91
CA LYS A 109 -9.36 -13.67 -11.80
C LYS A 109 -8.79 -13.67 -10.38
N LEU A 110 -8.72 -12.47 -9.74
CA LEU A 110 -8.24 -12.30 -8.38
C LEU A 110 -9.08 -13.12 -7.40
N ILE A 111 -10.39 -12.92 -7.40
CA ILE A 111 -11.32 -13.61 -6.49
C ILE A 111 -11.28 -15.13 -6.71
N LYS A 112 -11.23 -15.58 -7.98
CA LYS A 112 -11.08 -17.01 -8.30
C LYS A 112 -9.81 -17.57 -7.66
N LYS A 113 -8.65 -16.93 -7.83
CA LYS A 113 -7.38 -17.39 -7.24
C LYS A 113 -7.39 -17.37 -5.72
N ILE A 114 -7.94 -16.31 -5.12
CA ILE A 114 -8.05 -16.21 -3.65
C ILE A 114 -8.90 -17.36 -3.12
N LYS A 115 -10.08 -17.64 -3.71
CA LYS A 115 -10.95 -18.73 -3.28
C LYS A 115 -10.36 -20.12 -3.54
N GLN A 116 -9.57 -20.30 -4.61
CA GLN A 116 -8.83 -21.55 -4.85
C GLN A 116 -7.78 -21.81 -3.77
N LYS A 117 -7.05 -20.78 -3.35
CA LYS A 117 -6.00 -20.88 -2.31
C LYS A 117 -6.59 -20.91 -0.90
N HIS A 118 -7.71 -20.23 -0.68
CA HIS A 118 -8.38 -20.03 0.60
C HIS A 118 -9.90 -20.19 0.47
N PRO A 119 -10.43 -21.42 0.40
CA PRO A 119 -11.84 -21.69 0.08
C PRO A 119 -12.83 -21.08 1.09
N THR A 120 -12.43 -20.98 2.36
CA THR A 120 -13.29 -20.52 3.47
C THR A 120 -13.25 -19.01 3.71
N ILE A 121 -12.43 -18.28 2.96
CA ILE A 121 -12.27 -16.83 3.15
C ILE A 121 -13.58 -16.07 2.92
N LYS A 122 -13.88 -15.10 3.78
CA LYS A 122 -15.12 -14.32 3.72
C LYS A 122 -14.92 -13.07 2.85
N ILE A 123 -15.33 -13.14 1.58
CA ILE A 123 -15.38 -12.01 0.67
C ILE A 123 -16.81 -11.49 0.66
N VAL A 124 -17.02 -10.27 1.18
CA VAL A 124 -18.35 -9.66 1.38
C VAL A 124 -18.73 -8.64 0.33
N GLY A 125 -17.82 -8.29 -0.57
CA GLY A 125 -18.12 -7.41 -1.70
C GLY A 125 -16.96 -7.23 -2.66
N VAL A 126 -17.32 -6.91 -3.92
CA VAL A 126 -16.37 -6.70 -5.02
C VAL A 126 -16.94 -5.61 -5.93
N ILE A 127 -16.27 -4.47 -6.03
CA ILE A 127 -16.67 -3.36 -6.89
C ILE A 127 -15.58 -3.02 -7.90
N SER A 128 -15.95 -2.96 -9.18
CA SER A 128 -15.12 -2.44 -10.27
C SER A 128 -15.72 -1.13 -10.76
N PRO A 129 -15.25 0.02 -10.27
CA PRO A 129 -15.74 1.31 -10.75
C PRO A 129 -15.28 1.55 -12.20
N PRO A 130 -15.96 2.38 -12.98
CA PRO A 130 -15.53 2.75 -14.32
C PRO A 130 -14.18 3.49 -14.28
N PHE A 131 -13.37 3.32 -15.34
CA PHE A 131 -12.04 3.93 -15.47
C PHE A 131 -12.12 5.41 -15.89
N ARG A 132 -12.88 6.20 -15.12
CA ARG A 132 -13.02 7.65 -15.25
C ARG A 132 -13.15 8.28 -13.87
N GLU A 133 -13.21 9.57 -13.81
CA GLU A 133 -13.61 10.24 -12.56
C GLU A 133 -15.07 9.96 -12.26
N LEU A 134 -15.34 9.64 -11.01
CA LEU A 134 -16.70 9.42 -10.51
C LEU A 134 -17.27 10.74 -10.05
N THR A 135 -18.57 10.92 -10.25
CA THR A 135 -19.31 11.96 -9.54
C THR A 135 -19.38 11.61 -8.05
N THR A 136 -19.59 12.61 -7.21
CA THR A 136 -19.77 12.38 -5.76
C THR A 136 -20.93 11.42 -5.47
N ALA A 137 -21.99 11.50 -6.23
CA ALA A 137 -23.15 10.61 -6.07
C ALA A 137 -22.82 9.14 -6.42
N GLU A 138 -22.05 8.91 -7.50
CA GLU A 138 -21.62 7.57 -7.87
C GLU A 138 -20.65 6.99 -6.83
N GLU A 139 -19.68 7.79 -6.36
CA GLU A 139 -18.72 7.34 -5.34
C GLU A 139 -19.44 7.02 -4.02
N ASN A 140 -20.39 7.88 -3.60
CA ASN A 140 -21.18 7.64 -2.39
C ASN A 140 -22.01 6.36 -2.49
N LYS A 141 -22.57 6.02 -3.66
CA LYS A 141 -23.29 4.75 -3.86
C LYS A 141 -22.38 3.55 -3.55
N TYR A 142 -21.13 3.54 -4.03
CA TYR A 142 -20.17 2.49 -3.73
C TYR A 142 -19.76 2.47 -2.26
N PHE A 143 -19.64 3.63 -1.63
CA PHE A 143 -19.29 3.72 -0.21
C PHE A 143 -20.44 3.23 0.69
N VAL A 144 -21.71 3.47 0.31
CA VAL A 144 -22.87 2.91 1.02
C VAL A 144 -22.86 1.38 0.95
N GLU A 145 -22.63 0.80 -0.21
CA GLU A 145 -22.52 -0.67 -0.38
C GLU A 145 -21.40 -1.25 0.49
N LEU A 146 -20.25 -0.57 0.51
CA LEU A 146 -19.11 -0.99 1.31
C LEU A 146 -19.39 -0.88 2.82
N GLU A 147 -20.00 0.22 3.27
CA GLU A 147 -20.40 0.40 4.69
C GLU A 147 -21.42 -0.65 5.15
N GLN A 148 -22.40 -0.98 4.29
CA GLN A 148 -23.39 -2.02 4.59
C GLN A 148 -22.81 -3.42 4.69
N ALA A 149 -21.76 -3.71 3.91
CA ALA A 149 -21.04 -4.99 3.94
C ALA A 149 -20.23 -5.18 5.23
N LYS A 150 -19.90 -4.10 5.95
CA LYS A 150 -19.11 -4.10 7.19
C LYS A 150 -17.86 -4.96 7.10
N PRO A 151 -16.93 -4.66 6.17
CA PRO A 151 -15.68 -5.40 6.03
C PRO A 151 -14.69 -5.04 7.13
N ASP A 152 -13.81 -5.97 7.51
CA ASP A 152 -12.65 -5.70 8.36
C ASP A 152 -11.46 -5.17 7.53
N PHE A 153 -11.35 -5.60 6.27
CA PHE A 153 -10.32 -5.19 5.32
C PHE A 153 -10.92 -4.71 4.00
N VAL A 154 -10.63 -3.48 3.63
CA VAL A 154 -11.01 -2.90 2.32
C VAL A 154 -9.76 -2.76 1.47
N TRP A 155 -9.65 -3.58 0.44
CA TRP A 155 -8.53 -3.55 -0.51
C TRP A 155 -8.84 -2.62 -1.67
N LEU A 156 -7.96 -1.63 -1.92
CA LEU A 156 -8.15 -0.65 -2.99
C LEU A 156 -7.10 -0.79 -4.09
N SER A 157 -7.55 -0.79 -5.34
CA SER A 157 -6.69 -0.75 -6.53
C SER A 157 -7.20 0.26 -7.55
N LEU A 158 -6.98 1.54 -7.26
CA LEU A 158 -7.41 2.67 -8.11
C LEU A 158 -6.23 3.40 -8.76
N GLY A 159 -5.01 3.03 -8.37
CA GLY A 159 -3.75 3.58 -8.85
C GLY A 159 -3.35 4.93 -8.22
N GLY A 160 -2.07 5.01 -7.83
CA GLY A 160 -1.35 6.23 -7.41
C GLY A 160 -2.12 7.19 -6.50
N LYS A 161 -2.09 8.47 -6.86
CA LYS A 161 -2.72 9.56 -6.11
C LYS A 161 -4.23 9.36 -5.89
N LYS A 162 -4.96 8.84 -6.91
CA LYS A 162 -6.41 8.64 -6.81
C LYS A 162 -6.81 7.71 -5.66
N GLN A 163 -6.06 6.63 -5.43
CA GLN A 163 -6.38 5.70 -4.34
C GLN A 163 -6.13 6.31 -2.95
N ALA A 164 -5.13 7.17 -2.78
CA ALA A 164 -4.89 7.85 -1.52
C ALA A 164 -6.03 8.83 -1.18
N GLU A 165 -6.47 9.61 -2.16
CA GLU A 165 -7.60 10.53 -2.00
C GLU A 165 -8.92 9.79 -1.75
N ALA A 166 -9.19 8.72 -2.50
CA ALA A 166 -10.37 7.88 -2.29
C ALA A 166 -10.37 7.22 -0.90
N SER A 167 -9.19 6.77 -0.42
CA SER A 167 -9.06 6.22 0.94
C SER A 167 -9.44 7.23 2.02
N LEU A 168 -9.04 8.50 1.87
CA LEU A 168 -9.38 9.55 2.82
C LEU A 168 -10.88 9.86 2.80
N ARG A 169 -11.50 9.94 1.60
CA ARG A 169 -12.96 10.15 1.48
C ARG A 169 -13.73 8.95 2.06
N LEU A 170 -13.32 7.74 1.72
CA LEU A 170 -13.92 6.52 2.26
C LEU A 170 -13.81 6.47 3.79
N ARG A 171 -12.64 6.76 4.37
CA ARG A 171 -12.46 6.81 5.83
C ARG A 171 -13.42 7.81 6.49
N SER A 172 -13.62 8.98 5.86
CA SER A 172 -14.53 10.00 6.38
C SER A 172 -16.01 9.59 6.29
N PHE A 173 -16.32 8.71 5.35
CA PHE A 173 -17.68 8.18 5.14
C PHE A 173 -17.99 7.01 6.09
N MET A 174 -17.01 6.12 6.31
CA MET A 174 -17.18 4.90 7.10
C MET A 174 -17.41 5.18 8.58
N LYS A 175 -18.43 4.55 9.12
CA LYS A 175 -18.71 4.44 10.57
C LYS A 175 -18.18 3.12 11.14
N HIS A 176 -18.20 2.06 10.32
CA HIS A 176 -17.65 0.77 10.69
C HIS A 176 -16.12 0.80 10.74
N PRO A 177 -15.49 0.29 11.83
CA PRO A 177 -14.04 0.21 11.91
C PRO A 177 -13.49 -0.83 10.92
N ALA A 178 -12.52 -0.45 10.11
CA ALA A 178 -11.90 -1.30 9.10
C ALA A 178 -10.47 -0.81 8.76
N TYR A 179 -9.66 -1.69 8.21
CA TYR A 179 -8.44 -1.30 7.53
C TYR A 179 -8.70 -1.00 6.06
N ILE A 180 -8.43 0.23 5.63
CA ILE A 180 -8.46 0.66 4.23
C ILE A 180 -7.05 0.52 3.67
N MET A 181 -6.86 -0.38 2.71
CA MET A 181 -5.56 -0.81 2.23
C MET A 181 -5.41 -0.56 0.72
N PRO A 182 -4.94 0.64 0.31
CA PRO A 182 -4.57 0.91 -1.07
C PRO A 182 -3.30 0.13 -1.44
N VAL A 183 -3.49 -1.00 -2.12
CA VAL A 183 -2.41 -1.93 -2.50
C VAL A 183 -2.01 -1.84 -3.99
N GLY A 184 -2.68 -0.99 -4.76
CA GLY A 184 -2.35 -0.71 -6.16
C GLY A 184 -2.23 -1.97 -7.03
N ALA A 185 -1.03 -2.24 -7.55
CA ALA A 185 -0.77 -3.34 -8.48
C ALA A 185 -0.87 -4.75 -7.87
N ALA A 186 -1.13 -4.90 -6.57
CA ALA A 186 -1.29 -6.22 -5.94
C ALA A 186 -2.39 -7.04 -6.61
N PHE A 187 -3.49 -6.40 -7.03
CA PHE A 187 -4.57 -7.07 -7.74
C PHE A 187 -4.08 -7.67 -9.07
N ASP A 188 -3.29 -6.92 -9.84
CA ASP A 188 -2.72 -7.39 -11.10
C ASP A 188 -1.76 -8.59 -10.89
N PHE A 189 -0.92 -8.52 -9.83
CA PHE A 189 0.05 -9.57 -9.53
C PHE A 189 -0.62 -10.85 -9.03
N ILE A 190 -1.48 -10.75 -8.03
CA ILE A 190 -2.17 -11.92 -7.45
C ILE A 190 -3.13 -12.55 -8.46
N SER A 191 -3.83 -11.76 -9.28
CA SER A 191 -4.67 -12.28 -10.37
C SER A 191 -3.85 -12.96 -11.49
N GLY A 192 -2.55 -12.66 -11.57
CA GLY A 192 -1.67 -13.08 -12.67
C GLY A 192 -1.91 -12.33 -13.98
N HIS A 193 -2.59 -11.18 -13.92
CA HIS A 193 -2.76 -10.29 -15.06
C HIS A 193 -1.43 -9.64 -15.47
N LYS A 194 -0.56 -9.36 -14.48
CA LYS A 194 0.80 -8.88 -14.69
C LYS A 194 1.81 -9.76 -13.97
N GLN A 195 3.00 -9.88 -14.55
CA GLN A 195 4.11 -10.55 -13.90
C GLN A 195 4.69 -9.66 -12.80
N GLN A 196 4.94 -10.24 -11.65
CA GLN A 196 5.69 -9.62 -10.57
C GLN A 196 7.18 -9.85 -10.78
N ALA A 197 8.00 -8.88 -10.43
CA ALA A 197 9.46 -9.06 -10.47
C ALA A 197 9.88 -10.24 -9.59
N PRO A 198 10.83 -11.08 -10.02
CA PRO A 198 11.40 -12.14 -9.20
C PRO A 198 11.87 -11.62 -7.84
N GLN A 199 11.79 -12.46 -6.81
CA GLN A 199 12.08 -12.06 -5.43
C GLN A 199 13.48 -11.44 -5.28
N TRP A 200 14.50 -12.02 -5.93
CA TRP A 200 15.86 -11.50 -5.87
C TRP A 200 15.98 -10.08 -6.44
N LEU A 201 15.28 -9.75 -7.55
CA LEU A 201 15.25 -8.38 -8.09
C LEU A 201 14.55 -7.42 -7.13
N ARG A 202 13.47 -7.88 -6.48
CA ARG A 202 12.76 -7.07 -5.48
C ARG A 202 13.64 -6.76 -4.27
N GLN A 203 14.42 -7.75 -3.81
CA GLN A 203 15.35 -7.59 -2.68
C GLN A 203 16.52 -6.65 -2.99
N LEU A 204 17.01 -6.65 -4.24
CA LEU A 204 18.03 -5.71 -4.72
C LEU A 204 17.47 -4.30 -5.00
N GLY A 205 16.16 -4.07 -4.88
CA GLY A 205 15.55 -2.78 -5.21
C GLY A 205 15.42 -2.53 -6.72
N LEU A 206 15.59 -3.56 -7.54
CA LEU A 206 15.54 -3.48 -9.02
C LEU A 206 14.16 -3.79 -9.61
N GLU A 207 13.11 -3.83 -8.80
CA GLU A 207 11.74 -4.01 -9.28
C GLU A 207 11.34 -2.95 -10.29
N TRP A 208 11.75 -1.69 -10.10
CA TRP A 208 11.48 -0.60 -11.03
C TRP A 208 12.05 -0.87 -12.41
N PHE A 209 13.26 -1.47 -12.50
CA PHE A 209 13.91 -1.82 -13.76
C PHE A 209 13.14 -2.94 -14.49
N PHE A 210 12.77 -4.01 -13.75
CA PHE A 210 11.92 -5.07 -14.29
C PHE A 210 10.60 -4.52 -14.84
N ARG A 211 9.94 -3.64 -14.09
CA ARG A 211 8.69 -3.00 -14.53
C ARG A 211 8.90 -2.09 -15.73
N LEU A 212 10.05 -1.41 -15.81
CA LEU A 212 10.39 -0.60 -16.99
C LEU A 212 10.59 -1.49 -18.23
N ALA A 213 11.26 -2.64 -18.08
CA ALA A 213 11.46 -3.59 -19.18
C ALA A 213 10.15 -4.23 -19.66
N THR A 214 9.20 -4.50 -18.74
CA THR A 214 7.91 -5.12 -19.08
C THR A 214 6.84 -4.13 -19.56
N GLU A 215 6.89 -2.86 -19.12
CA GLU A 215 5.93 -1.80 -19.47
C GLU A 215 6.65 -0.49 -19.90
N PRO A 216 7.56 -0.51 -20.88
CA PRO A 216 8.43 0.65 -21.18
C PRO A 216 7.63 1.89 -21.61
N ARG A 217 6.66 1.74 -22.51
CA ARG A 217 5.85 2.86 -23.03
C ARG A 217 5.09 3.62 -21.94
N ARG A 218 4.70 2.93 -20.85
CA ARG A 218 3.93 3.50 -19.74
C ARG A 218 4.84 4.13 -18.67
N LEU A 219 6.04 3.54 -18.43
CA LEU A 219 6.83 3.83 -17.24
C LEU A 219 8.09 4.66 -17.49
N TRP A 220 8.60 4.76 -18.73
CA TRP A 220 9.87 5.44 -19.00
C TRP A 220 9.86 6.92 -18.59
N ARG A 221 8.83 7.69 -18.99
CA ARG A 221 8.69 9.10 -18.60
C ARG A 221 8.63 9.28 -17.11
N ARG A 222 7.85 8.41 -16.45
CA ARG A 222 7.70 8.43 -15.01
C ARG A 222 9.04 8.22 -14.31
N TYR A 223 9.78 7.19 -14.66
CA TYR A 223 11.07 6.90 -14.02
C TYR A 223 12.15 7.92 -14.38
N LEU A 224 12.22 8.35 -15.65
CA LEU A 224 13.19 9.35 -16.08
C LEU A 224 13.05 10.68 -15.32
N LEU A 225 11.82 11.09 -15.00
CA LEU A 225 11.56 12.33 -14.27
C LEU A 225 11.63 12.13 -12.74
N GLN A 226 11.08 11.03 -12.23
CA GLN A 226 10.96 10.85 -10.80
C GLN A 226 12.25 10.39 -10.11
N ILE A 227 13.07 9.56 -10.76
CA ILE A 227 14.30 9.04 -10.14
C ILE A 227 15.28 10.18 -9.80
N PRO A 228 15.64 11.12 -10.72
CA PRO A 228 16.56 12.20 -10.38
C PRO A 228 16.04 13.08 -9.23
N ILE A 229 14.77 13.46 -9.27
CA ILE A 229 14.16 14.27 -8.21
C ILE A 229 14.23 13.53 -6.86
N PHE A 230 13.85 12.26 -6.86
CA PHE A 230 13.88 11.46 -5.66
C PHE A 230 15.30 11.27 -5.10
N LEU A 231 16.30 11.07 -5.97
CA LEU A 231 17.70 10.92 -5.54
C LEU A 231 18.23 12.19 -4.86
N VAL A 232 17.88 13.37 -5.36
CA VAL A 232 18.24 14.64 -4.70
C VAL A 232 17.61 14.74 -3.31
N LEU A 233 16.31 14.48 -3.21
CA LEU A 233 15.60 14.51 -1.92
C LEU A 233 16.10 13.44 -0.95
N TRP A 234 16.41 12.24 -1.47
CA TRP A 234 16.97 11.15 -0.69
C TRP A 234 18.35 11.50 -0.14
N PHE A 235 19.20 12.12 -0.94
CA PHE A 235 20.54 12.56 -0.51
C PHE A 235 20.45 13.64 0.57
N TRP A 236 19.55 14.61 0.43
CA TRP A 236 19.31 15.61 1.46
C TRP A 236 18.82 14.99 2.79
N GLU A 237 17.92 14.03 2.72
CA GLU A 237 17.45 13.32 3.91
C GLU A 237 18.57 12.49 4.55
N LEU A 238 19.42 11.86 3.74
CA LEU A 238 20.60 11.16 4.21
C LEU A 238 21.54 12.08 4.99
N LEU A 239 21.87 13.25 4.43
CA LEU A 239 22.71 14.24 5.12
C LEU A 239 22.07 14.72 6.43
N ARG A 240 20.77 14.94 6.43
CA ARG A 240 20.01 15.34 7.63
C ARG A 240 20.11 14.26 8.72
N ILE A 241 19.97 12.99 8.37
CA ILE A 241 20.08 11.87 9.30
C ILE A 241 21.49 11.80 9.88
N ILE A 242 22.53 11.86 9.03
CA ILE A 242 23.93 11.81 9.46
C ILE A 242 24.23 12.97 10.41
N TYR A 243 23.87 14.21 10.05
CA TYR A 243 24.06 15.39 10.87
C TYR A 243 23.38 15.27 12.24
N SER A 244 22.13 14.77 12.27
CA SER A 244 21.41 14.55 13.51
C SER A 244 22.05 13.51 14.43
N LYS A 245 22.71 12.50 13.87
CA LYS A 245 23.47 11.51 14.65
C LYS A 245 24.77 12.08 15.25
N VAL A 246 25.48 12.89 14.47
CA VAL A 246 26.73 13.52 14.93
C VAL A 246 26.44 14.45 16.13
N ILE A 247 25.39 15.28 16.05
CA ILE A 247 25.02 16.19 17.14
C ILE A 247 24.56 15.45 18.41
N LYS A 248 23.90 14.29 18.27
CA LYS A 248 23.44 13.52 19.45
C LYS A 248 24.54 12.75 20.15
N ASN A 249 25.67 12.53 19.47
CA ASN A 249 26.83 11.80 20.03
C ASN A 249 27.90 12.72 20.59
N ASN A 250 27.76 14.04 20.42
CA ASN A 250 28.52 15.09 21.07
C ASN A 250 27.67 15.73 22.17
#